data_93579a915cae2e702cb004a135e49320
#
_entry.id   93579a915cae2e702cb004a135e49320
#
_cell.length_a   1.000
_cell.length_b   1.000
_cell.length_c   1.000
_cell.angle_alpha   90.00
_cell.angle_beta   90.00
_cell.angle_gamma   90.00
#
_symmetry.space_group_name_H-M   'P 1'
#
loop_
_entity.id
_entity.type
_entity.pdbx_description
1 polymer ?
#
loop_
_entity_poly.entity_id
_entity_poly.type
_entity_poly.pdbx_seq_one_letter_code
_entity_poly.pdbx_strand_id
1 'polypeptide(L)'
;GQKNRSAAGIEFTAKAVLRLGVALLGLRITADQVMALGWQPIAMVVLAVALTIGVGILLAKLMGFQMFFGLLTGGAVAICGASAALAIYAVIGRGRLNQNQFTLTLVGVALASAIAMSFYPLIAAQLAFTDRQAGFLMGAAIHDVAQSLGGGYSFSQSAGETATIVKLSRVALLAPAVALIGLVIGSGNGPSKSLAAKLKLPWFILAFFAAVAVNSLVDAPKWVAEYGLLASKAMLLFAVTATAMRSRLDLLLGQGWTAMLPVMLATLTAFIASATFAWAFL
;
A
#
# COMPACT_ATOMS: atom_id res chain seq x y z
N GLY A 1 -30.77 12.50 -3.44
CA GLY A 1 -29.78 13.58 -3.70
C GLY A 1 -28.67 13.69 -2.66
N GLN A 2 -28.95 13.69 -1.35
CA GLN A 2 -27.92 13.85 -0.29
C GLN A 2 -26.98 12.65 -0.14
N LYS A 3 -27.47 11.40 -0.22
CA LYS A 3 -26.63 10.20 -0.16
C LYS A 3 -25.55 10.14 -1.27
N ASN A 4 -25.82 10.67 -2.45
CA ASN A 4 -24.84 10.68 -3.55
C ASN A 4 -23.76 11.77 -3.38
N ARG A 5 -24.07 12.91 -2.77
CA ARG A 5 -23.11 13.99 -2.52
C ARG A 5 -22.09 13.62 -1.43
N SER A 6 -22.54 13.01 -0.34
CA SER A 6 -21.64 12.51 0.72
C SER A 6 -20.72 11.39 0.23
N ALA A 7 -21.24 10.47 -0.59
CA ALA A 7 -20.41 9.40 -1.18
C ALA A 7 -19.31 9.95 -2.09
N ALA A 8 -19.62 10.95 -2.93
CA ALA A 8 -18.63 11.59 -3.78
C ALA A 8 -17.55 12.35 -2.98
N GLY A 9 -17.95 13.04 -1.89
CA GLY A 9 -17.01 13.70 -0.99
C GLY A 9 -16.09 12.73 -0.26
N ILE A 10 -16.62 11.61 0.23
CA ILE A 10 -15.83 10.55 0.86
C ILE A 10 -14.85 9.94 -0.14
N GLU A 11 -15.29 9.70 -1.38
CA GLU A 11 -14.39 9.17 -2.42
C GLU A 11 -13.28 10.15 -2.80
N PHE A 12 -13.60 11.44 -2.94
CA PHE A 12 -12.62 12.50 -3.18
C PHE A 12 -11.57 12.54 -2.06
N THR A 13 -12.03 12.53 -0.80
CA THR A 13 -11.14 12.55 0.38
C THR A 13 -10.24 11.33 0.43
N ALA A 14 -10.80 10.14 0.23
CA ALA A 14 -10.03 8.90 0.24
C ALA A 14 -8.99 8.80 -0.90
N LYS A 15 -9.15 9.55 -1.99
CA LYS A 15 -8.25 9.48 -3.15
C LYS A 15 -7.42 10.74 -3.37
N ALA A 16 -8.06 11.90 -3.53
CA ALA A 16 -7.38 13.14 -3.91
C ALA A 16 -6.66 13.75 -2.71
N VAL A 17 -7.33 13.85 -1.57
CA VAL A 17 -6.74 14.40 -0.34
C VAL A 17 -5.58 13.52 0.14
N LEU A 18 -5.71 12.19 0.05
CA LEU A 18 -4.60 11.26 0.32
C LEU A 18 -3.37 11.59 -0.54
N ARG A 19 -3.55 11.70 -1.86
CA ARG A 19 -2.44 11.94 -2.80
C ARG A 19 -1.73 13.26 -2.56
N LEU A 20 -2.49 14.31 -2.25
CA LEU A 20 -1.95 15.61 -1.86
C LEU A 20 -1.20 15.54 -0.53
N GLY A 21 -1.77 14.86 0.48
CA GLY A 21 -1.12 14.66 1.76
C GLY A 21 0.21 13.92 1.62
N VAL A 22 0.27 12.86 0.79
CA VAL A 22 1.52 12.14 0.50
C VAL A 22 2.53 13.03 -0.22
N ALA A 23 2.11 13.81 -1.22
CA ALA A 23 3.02 14.72 -1.92
C ALA A 23 3.64 15.77 -0.97
N LEU A 24 2.85 16.32 -0.04
CA LEU A 24 3.33 17.29 0.96
C LEU A 24 4.34 16.70 1.96
N LEU A 25 4.29 15.39 2.25
CA LEU A 25 5.31 14.75 3.09
C LEU A 25 6.72 14.88 2.52
N GLY A 26 6.87 15.00 1.19
CA GLY A 26 8.15 15.25 0.56
C GLY A 26 8.83 16.53 1.02
N LEU A 27 8.08 17.54 1.49
CA LEU A 27 8.63 18.77 2.07
C LEU A 27 9.31 18.56 3.45
N ARG A 28 9.09 17.41 4.08
CA ARG A 28 9.68 17.05 5.38
C ARG A 28 10.86 16.10 5.25
N ILE A 29 10.88 15.30 4.20
CA ILE A 29 11.88 14.28 3.96
C ILE A 29 12.97 14.85 3.05
N THR A 30 14.24 14.56 3.38
CA THR A 30 15.40 14.98 2.59
C THR A 30 15.95 13.83 1.74
N ALA A 31 16.68 14.15 0.68
CA ALA A 31 17.37 13.16 -0.13
C ALA A 31 18.37 12.34 0.69
N ASP A 32 19.04 12.96 1.68
CA ASP A 32 19.95 12.27 2.58
C ASP A 32 19.25 11.22 3.42
N GLN A 33 18.04 11.50 3.93
CA GLN A 33 17.22 10.51 4.64
C GLN A 33 16.81 9.34 3.72
N VAL A 34 16.46 9.63 2.47
CA VAL A 34 16.14 8.58 1.49
C VAL A 34 17.38 7.74 1.18
N MET A 35 18.55 8.38 0.98
CA MET A 35 19.81 7.68 0.72
C MET A 35 20.30 6.91 1.95
N ALA A 36 20.13 7.46 3.16
CA ALA A 36 20.50 6.81 4.42
C ALA A 36 19.67 5.54 4.69
N LEU A 37 18.46 5.42 4.11
CA LEU A 37 17.72 4.16 4.16
C LEU A 37 18.53 3.03 3.49
N GLY A 38 19.26 3.37 2.43
CA GLY A 38 20.11 2.45 1.70
C GLY A 38 19.35 1.54 0.72
N TRP A 39 20.08 0.75 -0.04
CA TRP A 39 19.51 -0.20 -1.01
C TRP A 39 18.90 -1.43 -0.35
N GLN A 40 19.40 -1.79 0.84
CA GLN A 40 19.03 -3.02 1.55
C GLN A 40 17.54 -3.08 1.92
N PRO A 41 16.91 -2.08 2.54
CA PRO A 41 15.46 -2.08 2.76
C PRO A 41 14.65 -2.11 1.46
N ILE A 42 15.14 -1.50 0.38
CA ILE A 42 14.47 -1.55 -0.92
C ILE A 42 14.49 -2.98 -1.49
N ALA A 43 15.63 -3.67 -1.41
CA ALA A 43 15.73 -5.07 -1.80
C ALA A 43 14.81 -5.97 -0.95
N MET A 44 14.72 -5.73 0.35
CA MET A 44 13.80 -6.43 1.25
C MET A 44 12.34 -6.19 0.87
N VAL A 45 11.99 -4.97 0.49
CA VAL A 45 10.64 -4.64 -0.01
C VAL A 45 10.32 -5.45 -1.27
N VAL A 46 11.25 -5.53 -2.23
CA VAL A 46 11.07 -6.34 -3.45
C VAL A 46 10.88 -7.82 -3.11
N LEU A 47 11.71 -8.35 -2.20
CA LEU A 47 11.59 -9.73 -1.74
C LEU A 47 10.28 -9.99 -1.00
N ALA A 48 9.86 -9.09 -0.10
CA ALA A 48 8.60 -9.21 0.61
C ALA A 48 7.40 -9.20 -0.35
N VAL A 49 7.43 -8.33 -1.37
CA VAL A 49 6.41 -8.28 -2.42
C VAL A 49 6.37 -9.60 -3.19
N ALA A 50 7.52 -10.09 -3.65
CA ALA A 50 7.61 -11.35 -4.39
C ALA A 50 7.13 -12.55 -3.56
N LEU A 51 7.57 -12.65 -2.30
CA LEU A 51 7.12 -13.68 -1.35
C LEU A 51 5.61 -13.62 -1.12
N THR A 52 5.06 -12.44 -0.86
CA THR A 52 3.63 -12.27 -0.59
C THR A 52 2.78 -12.66 -1.80
N ILE A 53 3.20 -12.28 -3.01
CA ILE A 53 2.51 -12.70 -4.25
C ILE A 53 2.64 -14.21 -4.45
N GLY A 54 3.86 -14.76 -4.34
CA GLY A 54 4.12 -16.18 -4.55
C GLY A 54 3.37 -17.08 -3.57
N VAL A 55 3.43 -16.74 -2.27
CA VAL A 55 2.71 -17.48 -1.23
C VAL A 55 1.19 -17.28 -1.39
N GLY A 56 0.72 -16.09 -1.74
CA GLY A 56 -0.69 -15.85 -2.03
C GLY A 56 -1.23 -16.74 -3.16
N ILE A 57 -0.46 -16.90 -4.25
CA ILE A 57 -0.80 -17.81 -5.35
C ILE A 57 -0.79 -19.26 -4.87
N LEU A 58 0.26 -19.69 -4.16
CA LEU A 58 0.40 -21.05 -3.65
C LEU A 58 -0.75 -21.44 -2.72
N LEU A 59 -1.02 -20.61 -1.72
CA LEU A 59 -2.07 -20.88 -0.74
C LEU A 59 -3.46 -20.88 -1.36
N ALA A 60 -3.76 -19.95 -2.28
CA ALA A 60 -5.01 -19.97 -3.01
C ALA A 60 -5.18 -21.29 -3.78
N LYS A 61 -4.11 -21.78 -4.43
CA LYS A 61 -4.12 -23.04 -5.15
C LYS A 61 -4.34 -24.25 -4.24
N LEU A 62 -3.66 -24.29 -3.09
CA LEU A 62 -3.83 -25.35 -2.08
C LEU A 62 -5.23 -25.39 -1.48
N MET A 63 -5.91 -24.25 -1.43
CA MET A 63 -7.29 -24.11 -0.96
C MET A 63 -8.35 -24.37 -2.04
N GLY A 64 -7.94 -24.79 -3.24
CA GLY A 64 -8.84 -25.06 -4.37
C GLY A 64 -9.33 -23.81 -5.12
N PHE A 65 -8.76 -22.64 -4.86
CA PHE A 65 -9.05 -21.43 -5.62
C PHE A 65 -8.22 -21.35 -6.90
N GLN A 66 -8.71 -20.59 -7.87
CA GLN A 66 -7.97 -20.34 -9.10
C GLN A 66 -6.70 -19.53 -8.84
N MET A 67 -5.62 -19.81 -9.58
CA MET A 67 -4.33 -19.10 -9.51
C MET A 67 -4.52 -17.57 -9.64
N PHE A 68 -5.42 -17.13 -10.50
CA PHE A 68 -5.69 -15.70 -10.72
C PHE A 68 -6.28 -15.01 -9.50
N PHE A 69 -7.06 -15.72 -8.67
CA PHE A 69 -7.56 -15.17 -7.41
C PHE A 69 -6.42 -15.02 -6.39
N GLY A 70 -5.51 -15.98 -6.30
CA GLY A 70 -4.29 -15.87 -5.50
C GLY A 70 -3.37 -14.73 -5.95
N LEU A 71 -3.22 -14.54 -7.28
CA LEU A 71 -2.47 -13.42 -7.83
C LEU A 71 -3.12 -12.07 -7.52
N LEU A 72 -4.44 -11.99 -7.58
CA LEU A 72 -5.18 -10.78 -7.22
C LEU A 72 -5.04 -10.45 -5.73
N THR A 73 -5.26 -11.42 -4.84
CA THR A 73 -5.19 -11.23 -3.38
C THR A 73 -3.76 -10.99 -2.92
N GLY A 74 -2.81 -11.83 -3.36
CA GLY A 74 -1.39 -11.68 -3.05
C GLY A 74 -0.82 -10.36 -3.57
N GLY A 75 -1.13 -9.97 -4.80
CA GLY A 75 -0.66 -8.71 -5.38
C GLY A 75 -1.31 -7.48 -4.73
N ALA A 76 -2.58 -7.55 -4.38
CA ALA A 76 -3.26 -6.48 -3.64
C ALA A 76 -2.60 -6.25 -2.26
N VAL A 77 -2.41 -7.33 -1.49
CA VAL A 77 -1.74 -7.30 -0.18
C VAL A 77 -0.29 -6.82 -0.30
N ALA A 78 0.44 -7.35 -1.28
CA ALA A 78 1.86 -7.08 -1.45
C ALA A 78 2.18 -5.63 -1.80
N ILE A 79 1.31 -4.89 -2.48
CA ILE A 79 1.67 -3.58 -3.03
C ILE A 79 0.94 -2.45 -2.29
N CYS A 80 -0.30 -2.14 -2.67
CA CYS A 80 -1.03 -0.98 -2.12
C CYS A 80 -2.54 -1.23 -1.96
N GLY A 81 -2.93 -2.45 -1.65
CA GLY A 81 -4.32 -2.80 -1.35
C GLY A 81 -5.24 -2.57 -2.56
N ALA A 82 -6.22 -1.72 -2.40
CA ALA A 82 -7.28 -1.50 -3.38
C ALA A 82 -6.78 -1.04 -4.76
N SER A 83 -5.75 -0.17 -4.83
CA SER A 83 -5.21 0.31 -6.11
C SER A 83 -4.53 -0.81 -6.88
N ALA A 84 -3.78 -1.68 -6.20
CA ALA A 84 -3.15 -2.85 -6.81
C ALA A 84 -4.22 -3.88 -7.24
N ALA A 85 -5.21 -4.13 -6.40
CA ALA A 85 -6.33 -5.01 -6.75
C ALA A 85 -7.02 -4.56 -8.04
N LEU A 86 -7.30 -3.25 -8.17
CA LEU A 86 -7.95 -2.68 -9.35
C LEU A 86 -7.10 -2.87 -10.62
N ALA A 87 -5.81 -2.57 -10.52
CA ALA A 87 -4.88 -2.68 -11.64
C ALA A 87 -4.69 -4.14 -12.09
N ILE A 88 -4.50 -5.06 -11.14
CA ILE A 88 -4.32 -6.49 -11.41
C ILE A 88 -5.60 -7.09 -11.99
N TYR A 89 -6.77 -6.76 -11.41
CA TYR A 89 -8.07 -7.21 -11.93
C TYR A 89 -8.32 -6.74 -13.37
N ALA A 90 -7.94 -5.50 -13.68
CA ALA A 90 -8.05 -4.96 -15.03
C ALA A 90 -7.17 -5.70 -16.05
N VAL A 91 -5.99 -6.16 -15.64
CA VAL A 91 -5.06 -6.91 -16.51
C VAL A 91 -5.48 -8.38 -16.65
N ILE A 92 -5.91 -9.03 -15.58
CA ILE A 92 -6.38 -10.44 -15.61
C ILE A 92 -7.66 -10.55 -16.43
N GLY A 93 -8.57 -9.58 -16.30
CA GLY A 93 -9.82 -9.49 -17.03
C GLY A 93 -10.99 -10.26 -16.38
N ARG A 94 -12.21 -9.80 -16.68
CA ARG A 94 -13.47 -10.33 -16.12
C ARG A 94 -13.76 -11.78 -16.50
N GLY A 95 -13.18 -12.28 -17.56
CA GLY A 95 -13.37 -13.67 -17.99
C GLY A 95 -12.65 -14.70 -17.13
N ARG A 96 -11.66 -14.27 -16.34
CA ARG A 96 -10.82 -15.14 -15.47
C ARG A 96 -11.04 -14.91 -13.98
N LEU A 97 -11.67 -13.79 -13.61
CA LEU A 97 -12.01 -13.41 -12.24
C LEU A 97 -13.43 -12.87 -12.20
N ASN A 98 -14.23 -13.34 -11.27
CA ASN A 98 -15.58 -12.82 -11.09
C ASN A 98 -15.59 -11.55 -10.21
N GLN A 99 -16.67 -10.78 -10.28
CA GLN A 99 -16.84 -9.53 -9.54
C GLN A 99 -16.83 -9.76 -8.02
N ASN A 100 -17.30 -10.90 -7.54
CA ASN A 100 -17.34 -11.21 -6.11
C ASN A 100 -15.92 -11.40 -5.56
N GLN A 101 -15.04 -12.11 -6.26
CA GLN A 101 -13.64 -12.28 -5.88
C GLN A 101 -12.91 -10.94 -5.80
N PHE A 102 -13.17 -10.04 -6.75
CA PHE A 102 -12.62 -8.68 -6.72
C PHE A 102 -13.13 -7.88 -5.52
N THR A 103 -14.44 -7.89 -5.28
CA THR A 103 -15.06 -7.17 -4.15
C THR A 103 -14.55 -7.71 -2.81
N LEU A 104 -14.47 -9.04 -2.65
CA LEU A 104 -13.90 -9.69 -1.47
C LEU A 104 -12.46 -9.25 -1.21
N THR A 105 -11.63 -9.23 -2.27
CA THR A 105 -10.26 -8.75 -2.16
C THR A 105 -10.22 -7.30 -1.66
N LEU A 106 -11.04 -6.40 -2.24
CA LEU A 106 -11.09 -4.99 -1.82
C LEU A 106 -11.47 -4.83 -0.35
N VAL A 107 -12.53 -5.50 0.07
CA VAL A 107 -13.01 -5.42 1.45
C VAL A 107 -12.02 -6.07 2.41
N GLY A 108 -11.47 -7.22 2.03
CA GLY A 108 -10.48 -7.94 2.82
C GLY A 108 -9.20 -7.15 3.07
N VAL A 109 -8.61 -6.55 2.02
CA VAL A 109 -7.40 -5.75 2.20
C VAL A 109 -7.68 -4.46 2.99
N ALA A 110 -8.85 -3.86 2.86
CA ALA A 110 -9.21 -2.67 3.63
C ALA A 110 -9.34 -2.99 5.13
N LEU A 111 -10.02 -4.09 5.47
CA LEU A 111 -10.16 -4.54 6.85
C LEU A 111 -8.84 -4.98 7.45
N ALA A 112 -8.10 -5.84 6.75
CA ALA A 112 -6.79 -6.32 7.20
C ALA A 112 -5.81 -5.15 7.44
N SER A 113 -5.83 -4.15 6.58
CA SER A 113 -5.00 -2.97 6.70
C SER A 113 -5.41 -2.08 7.90
N ALA A 114 -6.71 -1.95 8.19
CA ALA A 114 -7.20 -1.22 9.36
C ALA A 114 -6.79 -1.91 10.68
N ILE A 115 -6.91 -3.25 10.73
CA ILE A 115 -6.44 -4.06 11.86
C ILE A 115 -4.91 -3.90 12.01
N ALA A 116 -4.16 -4.01 10.91
CA ALA A 116 -2.72 -3.89 10.92
C ALA A 116 -2.26 -2.50 11.42
N MET A 117 -2.91 -1.41 10.98
CA MET A 117 -2.62 -0.06 11.46
C MET A 117 -2.77 0.06 12.98
N SER A 118 -3.76 -0.62 13.55
CA SER A 118 -4.04 -0.55 14.99
C SER A 118 -3.10 -1.43 15.82
N PHE A 119 -2.74 -2.62 15.33
CA PHE A 119 -2.00 -3.61 16.11
C PHE A 119 -0.50 -3.65 15.83
N TYR A 120 -0.04 -3.36 14.61
CA TYR A 120 1.39 -3.48 14.29
C TYR A 120 2.28 -2.51 15.07
N PRO A 121 1.88 -1.25 15.35
CA PRO A 121 2.66 -0.38 16.24
C PRO A 121 2.81 -0.96 17.65
N LEU A 122 1.75 -1.57 18.18
CA LEU A 122 1.80 -2.22 19.50
C LEU A 122 2.72 -3.45 19.50
N ILE A 123 2.66 -4.27 18.45
CA ILE A 123 3.54 -5.43 18.28
C ILE A 123 5.00 -4.96 18.15
N ALA A 124 5.28 -3.93 17.35
CA ALA A 124 6.61 -3.38 17.20
C ALA A 124 7.19 -2.87 18.54
N ALA A 125 6.36 -2.22 19.35
CA ALA A 125 6.74 -1.78 20.70
C ALA A 125 7.04 -2.96 21.63
N GLN A 126 6.22 -4.02 21.61
CA GLN A 126 6.46 -5.24 22.40
C GLN A 126 7.72 -6.00 21.97
N LEU A 127 8.06 -5.95 20.68
CA LEU A 127 9.29 -6.54 20.14
C LEU A 127 10.52 -5.62 20.35
N ALA A 128 10.36 -4.49 21.02
CA ALA A 128 11.40 -3.48 21.24
C ALA A 128 12.08 -3.02 19.92
N PHE A 129 11.30 -2.89 18.86
CA PHE A 129 11.81 -2.42 17.56
C PHE A 129 12.27 -0.97 17.66
N THR A 130 13.38 -0.68 16.99
CA THR A 130 13.83 0.70 16.74
C THR A 130 12.84 1.42 15.82
N ASP A 131 12.89 2.75 15.78
CA ASP A 131 12.07 3.57 14.86
C ASP A 131 12.20 3.13 13.40
N ARG A 132 13.42 2.76 13.00
CA ARG A 132 13.72 2.29 11.64
C ARG A 132 13.06 0.94 11.36
N GLN A 133 13.16 0.00 12.28
CA GLN A 133 12.53 -1.32 12.19
C GLN A 133 11.00 -1.22 12.18
N ALA A 134 10.44 -0.44 13.10
CA ALA A 134 9.00 -0.20 13.18
C ALA A 134 8.49 0.49 11.92
N GLY A 135 9.18 1.52 11.45
CA GLY A 135 8.84 2.21 10.20
C GLY A 135 8.89 1.29 8.98
N PHE A 136 9.91 0.42 8.89
CA PHE A 136 9.98 -0.59 7.84
C PHE A 136 8.80 -1.57 7.92
N LEU A 137 8.49 -2.11 9.10
CA LEU A 137 7.35 -3.00 9.31
C LEU A 137 6.04 -2.35 8.85
N MET A 138 5.76 -1.10 9.28
CA MET A 138 4.54 -0.39 8.89
C MET A 138 4.47 -0.14 7.38
N GLY A 139 5.57 0.30 6.78
CA GLY A 139 5.68 0.56 5.34
C GLY A 139 5.56 -0.70 4.49
N ALA A 140 6.19 -1.79 4.94
CA ALA A 140 6.28 -3.04 4.18
C ALA A 140 5.13 -4.01 4.42
N ALA A 141 4.42 -3.99 5.56
CA ALA A 141 3.37 -4.95 5.87
C ALA A 141 1.95 -4.38 5.75
N ILE A 142 1.70 -3.12 6.11
CA ILE A 142 0.35 -2.52 6.02
C ILE A 142 0.03 -2.26 4.54
N HIS A 143 -1.17 -2.61 4.08
CA HIS A 143 -1.49 -2.59 2.66
C HIS A 143 -1.84 -1.21 2.13
N ASP A 144 -2.73 -0.47 2.81
CA ASP A 144 -3.13 0.87 2.42
C ASP A 144 -2.07 1.93 2.74
N VAL A 145 -1.92 2.93 1.86
CA VAL A 145 -0.91 3.99 2.02
C VAL A 145 -1.20 4.84 3.26
N ALA A 146 -2.44 5.34 3.39
CA ALA A 146 -2.80 6.23 4.49
C ALA A 146 -2.66 5.51 5.85
N GLN A 147 -3.10 4.26 5.93
CA GLN A 147 -3.03 3.44 7.14
C GLN A 147 -1.59 3.05 7.48
N SER A 148 -0.75 2.78 6.48
CA SER A 148 0.68 2.52 6.67
C SER A 148 1.40 3.73 7.28
N LEU A 149 1.16 4.90 6.74
CA LEU A 149 1.73 6.15 7.26
C LEU A 149 1.15 6.47 8.64
N GLY A 150 -0.16 6.32 8.81
CA GLY A 150 -0.83 6.48 10.10
C GLY A 150 -0.23 5.60 11.19
N GLY A 151 -0.01 4.30 10.91
CA GLY A 151 0.67 3.37 11.79
C GLY A 151 2.10 3.78 12.11
N GLY A 152 2.87 4.19 11.10
CA GLY A 152 4.24 4.67 11.29
C GLY A 152 4.32 5.92 12.19
N TYR A 153 3.52 6.93 11.89
CA TYR A 153 3.48 8.18 12.69
C TYR A 153 2.85 8.00 14.08
N SER A 154 2.03 6.98 14.29
CA SER A 154 1.53 6.65 15.64
C SER A 154 2.62 6.04 16.52
N PHE A 155 3.63 5.38 15.95
CA PHE A 155 4.77 4.84 16.68
C PHE A 155 5.77 5.96 17.03
N SER A 156 6.29 6.66 16.01
CA SER A 156 7.15 7.84 16.18
C SER A 156 7.21 8.66 14.88
N GLN A 157 7.77 9.88 15.00
CA GLN A 157 8.01 10.73 13.84
C GLN A 157 8.97 10.07 12.83
N SER A 158 10.08 9.51 13.31
CA SER A 158 11.11 8.84 12.51
C SER A 158 10.59 7.56 11.87
N ALA A 159 9.79 6.77 12.60
CA ALA A 159 9.13 5.59 12.05
C ALA A 159 8.14 5.97 10.95
N GLY A 160 7.40 7.07 11.09
CA GLY A 160 6.52 7.59 10.06
C GLY A 160 7.23 8.01 8.77
N GLU A 161 8.37 8.67 8.89
CA GLU A 161 9.22 9.06 7.76
C GLU A 161 9.77 7.80 7.03
N THR A 162 10.30 6.84 7.78
CA THR A 162 10.75 5.54 7.25
C THR A 162 9.60 4.78 6.57
N ALA A 163 8.44 4.67 7.22
CA ALA A 163 7.27 4.01 6.67
C ALA A 163 6.81 4.66 5.35
N THR A 164 6.92 5.99 5.25
CA THR A 164 6.59 6.73 4.03
C THR A 164 7.49 6.31 2.87
N ILE A 165 8.82 6.32 3.07
CA ILE A 165 9.78 5.96 2.03
C ILE A 165 9.57 4.50 1.59
N VAL A 166 9.49 3.59 2.54
CA VAL A 166 9.27 2.15 2.30
C VAL A 166 7.95 1.90 1.57
N LYS A 167 6.88 2.57 1.99
CA LYS A 167 5.57 2.42 1.35
C LYS A 167 5.54 2.96 -0.07
N LEU A 168 6.14 4.10 -0.32
CA LEU A 168 6.19 4.67 -1.68
C LEU A 168 7.06 3.83 -2.61
N SER A 169 8.13 3.20 -2.11
CA SER A 169 8.92 2.22 -2.87
C SER A 169 8.05 1.03 -3.30
N ARG A 170 7.19 0.49 -2.40
CA ARG A 170 6.21 -0.56 -2.78
C ARG A 170 5.23 -0.10 -3.84
N VAL A 171 4.68 1.11 -3.69
CA VAL A 171 3.72 1.65 -4.68
C VAL A 171 4.38 1.84 -6.03
N ALA A 172 5.66 2.21 -6.08
CA ALA A 172 6.42 2.30 -7.32
C ALA A 172 6.55 0.94 -8.03
N LEU A 173 6.59 -0.17 -7.29
CA LEU A 173 6.61 -1.52 -7.86
C LEU A 173 5.30 -1.93 -8.54
N LEU A 174 4.19 -1.18 -8.35
CA LEU A 174 2.91 -1.50 -8.99
C LEU A 174 3.02 -1.53 -10.52
N ALA A 175 3.68 -0.55 -11.11
CA ALA A 175 3.80 -0.45 -12.56
C ALA A 175 4.58 -1.63 -13.17
N PRO A 176 5.80 -1.97 -12.70
CA PRO A 176 6.52 -3.14 -13.20
C PRO A 176 5.81 -4.47 -12.89
N ALA A 177 5.18 -4.61 -11.71
CA ALA A 177 4.44 -5.81 -11.37
C ALA A 177 3.26 -6.05 -12.31
N VAL A 178 2.45 -5.02 -12.56
CA VAL A 178 1.31 -5.09 -13.50
C VAL A 178 1.78 -5.37 -14.93
N ALA A 179 2.91 -4.80 -15.34
CA ALA A 179 3.51 -5.06 -16.65
C ALA A 179 3.95 -6.54 -16.77
N LEU A 180 4.65 -7.08 -15.75
CA LEU A 180 5.06 -8.49 -15.72
C LEU A 180 3.85 -9.43 -15.73
N ILE A 181 2.83 -9.16 -14.94
CA ILE A 181 1.58 -9.92 -14.93
C ILE A 181 0.96 -9.92 -16.33
N GLY A 182 0.91 -8.77 -17.00
CA GLY A 182 0.38 -8.65 -18.36
C GLY A 182 1.18 -9.43 -19.39
N LEU A 183 2.49 -9.52 -19.25
CA LEU A 183 3.36 -10.31 -20.14
C LEU A 183 3.15 -11.81 -19.93
N VAL A 184 3.09 -12.27 -18.66
CA VAL A 184 2.93 -13.71 -18.32
C VAL A 184 1.54 -14.23 -18.70
N ILE A 185 0.50 -13.43 -18.50
CA ILE A 185 -0.88 -13.86 -18.78
C ILE A 185 -1.16 -13.88 -20.30
N GLY A 186 -0.34 -13.21 -21.10
CA GLY A 186 -0.59 -12.97 -22.51
C GLY A 186 -1.65 -11.88 -22.71
N SER A 187 -1.39 -10.92 -23.56
CA SER A 187 -2.35 -9.85 -23.85
C SER A 187 -3.57 -10.44 -24.56
N GLY A 188 -4.63 -10.73 -23.81
CA GLY A 188 -5.94 -10.94 -24.40
C GLY A 188 -6.32 -9.70 -25.21
N ASN A 189 -6.81 -9.89 -26.42
CA ASN A 189 -7.20 -8.95 -27.48
C ASN A 189 -7.67 -7.55 -27.06
N GLY A 190 -6.77 -6.72 -26.57
CA GLY A 190 -6.99 -5.30 -26.34
C GLY A 190 -5.88 -4.49 -26.99
N PRO A 191 -6.11 -3.23 -27.44
CA PRO A 191 -5.08 -2.43 -28.07
C PRO A 191 -3.86 -2.36 -27.14
N SER A 192 -2.73 -2.84 -27.63
CA SER A 192 -1.44 -2.86 -26.96
C SER A 192 -1.03 -1.43 -26.59
N LYS A 193 -1.42 -0.99 -25.39
CA LYS A 193 -0.79 0.22 -24.82
C LYS A 193 0.68 -0.07 -24.68
N SER A 194 1.54 0.81 -25.20
CA SER A 194 2.99 0.66 -25.17
C SER A 194 3.47 0.35 -23.74
N LEU A 195 4.54 -0.43 -23.60
CA LEU A 195 5.13 -0.78 -22.31
C LEU A 195 5.41 0.48 -21.47
N ALA A 196 5.83 1.57 -22.12
CA ALA A 196 6.04 2.88 -21.50
C ALA A 196 4.77 3.49 -20.88
N ALA A 197 3.58 3.25 -21.48
CA ALA A 197 2.31 3.71 -20.91
C ALA A 197 1.86 2.89 -19.68
N LYS A 198 2.31 1.63 -19.59
CA LYS A 198 2.06 0.74 -18.44
C LYS A 198 3.00 1.02 -17.26
N LEU A 199 4.17 1.61 -17.52
CA LEU A 199 5.19 1.94 -16.51
C LEU A 199 5.06 3.35 -15.91
N LYS A 200 4.00 4.09 -16.23
CA LYS A 200 3.80 5.44 -15.67
C LYS A 200 3.60 5.39 -14.17
N LEU A 201 4.52 5.99 -13.43
CA LEU A 201 4.38 6.22 -11.99
C LEU A 201 3.18 7.14 -11.71
N PRO A 202 2.42 6.90 -10.64
CA PRO A 202 1.39 7.83 -10.19
C PRO A 202 1.96 9.23 -9.93
N TRP A 203 1.26 10.26 -10.38
CA TRP A 203 1.71 11.65 -10.31
C TRP A 203 2.12 12.11 -8.89
N PHE A 204 1.43 11.62 -7.87
CA PHE A 204 1.71 12.01 -6.48
C PHE A 204 3.04 11.46 -5.95
N ILE A 205 3.54 10.34 -6.50
CA ILE A 205 4.88 9.84 -6.20
C ILE A 205 5.94 10.76 -6.83
N LEU A 206 5.71 11.21 -8.07
CA LEU A 206 6.59 12.18 -8.72
C LEU A 206 6.59 13.51 -7.97
N ALA A 207 5.41 13.97 -7.53
CA ALA A 207 5.27 15.17 -6.72
C ALA A 207 5.96 15.04 -5.35
N PHE A 208 5.89 13.87 -4.71
CA PHE A 208 6.61 13.59 -3.47
C PHE A 208 8.12 13.71 -3.68
N PHE A 209 8.69 13.02 -4.68
CA PHE A 209 10.13 13.09 -4.94
C PHE A 209 10.58 14.49 -5.40
N ALA A 210 9.75 15.21 -6.15
CA ALA A 210 10.00 16.60 -6.47
C ALA A 210 10.06 17.49 -5.22
N ALA A 211 9.14 17.29 -4.28
CA ALA A 211 9.14 17.99 -3.00
C ALA A 211 10.36 17.63 -2.13
N VAL A 212 10.79 16.35 -2.11
CA VAL A 212 12.03 15.91 -1.47
C VAL A 212 13.24 16.62 -2.11
N ALA A 213 13.30 16.68 -3.43
CA ALA A 213 14.40 17.36 -4.14
C ALA A 213 14.44 18.86 -3.81
N VAL A 214 13.28 19.54 -3.83
CA VAL A 214 13.18 20.95 -3.45
C VAL A 214 13.67 21.16 -2.02
N ASN A 215 13.18 20.34 -1.07
CA ASN A 215 13.57 20.42 0.35
C ASN A 215 15.06 20.13 0.59
N SER A 216 15.71 19.39 -0.32
CA SER A 216 17.13 19.06 -0.21
C SER A 216 18.05 20.08 -0.88
N LEU A 217 17.54 20.81 -1.88
CA LEU A 217 18.33 21.77 -2.67
C LEU A 217 18.14 23.21 -2.22
N VAL A 218 17.03 23.50 -1.55
CA VAL A 218 16.67 24.85 -1.11
C VAL A 218 16.59 24.84 0.41
N ASP A 219 17.33 25.76 1.06
CA ASP A 219 17.20 26.02 2.48
C ASP A 219 15.85 26.66 2.80
N ALA A 220 14.78 25.85 2.69
CA ALA A 220 13.43 26.32 2.95
C ALA A 220 13.28 26.71 4.41
N PRO A 221 12.57 27.80 4.73
CA PRO A 221 12.28 28.17 6.10
C PRO A 221 11.64 27.01 6.86
N LYS A 222 12.04 26.76 8.09
CA LYS A 222 11.56 25.61 8.92
C LYS A 222 10.03 25.52 8.98
N TRP A 223 9.35 26.66 8.98
CA TRP A 223 7.90 26.70 9.00
C TRP A 223 7.25 26.00 7.77
N VAL A 224 7.91 25.99 6.60
CA VAL A 224 7.39 25.29 5.39
C VAL A 224 7.32 23.79 5.64
N ALA A 225 8.36 23.21 6.22
CA ALA A 225 8.39 21.79 6.57
C ALA A 225 7.40 21.46 7.71
N GLU A 226 7.29 22.32 8.72
CA GLU A 226 6.39 22.12 9.86
C GLU A 226 4.91 22.21 9.48
N TYR A 227 4.51 23.26 8.78
CA TYR A 227 3.13 23.41 8.29
C TYR A 227 2.80 22.40 7.20
N GLY A 228 3.77 22.08 6.33
CA GLY A 228 3.63 21.01 5.34
C GLY A 228 3.34 19.65 5.98
N LEU A 229 4.08 19.32 7.04
CA LEU A 229 3.84 18.10 7.81
C LEU A 229 2.49 18.12 8.53
N LEU A 230 2.11 19.24 9.17
CA LEU A 230 0.82 19.36 9.85
C LEU A 230 -0.34 19.20 8.85
N ALA A 231 -0.28 19.89 7.73
CA ALA A 231 -1.27 19.76 6.65
C ALA A 231 -1.33 18.33 6.10
N SER A 232 -0.18 17.71 5.87
CA SER A 232 -0.11 16.32 5.41
C SER A 232 -0.76 15.36 6.41
N LYS A 233 -0.39 15.45 7.71
CA LYS A 233 -0.99 14.60 8.76
C LYS A 233 -2.51 14.78 8.84
N ALA A 234 -3.01 16.01 8.76
CA ALA A 234 -4.45 16.27 8.72
C ALA A 234 -5.12 15.64 7.48
N MET A 235 -4.52 15.81 6.30
CA MET A 235 -5.03 15.19 5.07
C MET A 235 -5.01 13.66 5.13
N LEU A 236 -3.96 13.06 5.70
CA LEU A 236 -3.88 11.61 5.89
C LEU A 236 -4.94 11.11 6.87
N LEU A 237 -5.17 11.82 7.97
CA LEU A 237 -6.22 11.48 8.93
C LEU A 237 -7.61 11.48 8.26
N PHE A 238 -7.94 12.52 7.51
CA PHE A 238 -9.18 12.56 6.73
C PHE A 238 -9.26 11.42 5.71
N ALA A 239 -8.16 11.11 5.05
CA ALA A 239 -8.12 10.03 4.06
C ALA A 239 -8.31 8.65 4.71
N VAL A 240 -7.69 8.38 5.87
CA VAL A 240 -7.89 7.13 6.64
C VAL A 240 -9.34 7.01 7.06
N THR A 241 -9.92 8.07 7.64
CA THR A 241 -11.33 8.08 8.05
C THR A 241 -12.27 7.84 6.87
N ALA A 242 -12.04 8.54 5.75
CA ALA A 242 -12.83 8.35 4.54
C ALA A 242 -12.71 6.93 3.97
N THR A 243 -11.53 6.33 4.04
CA THR A 243 -11.30 4.93 3.62
C THR A 243 -12.03 3.95 4.54
N ALA A 244 -11.99 4.17 5.84
CA ALA A 244 -12.73 3.37 6.82
C ALA A 244 -14.26 3.44 6.60
N MET A 245 -14.80 4.63 6.34
CA MET A 245 -16.22 4.83 6.02
C MET A 245 -16.68 4.13 4.72
N ARG A 246 -15.77 3.83 3.80
CA ARG A 246 -16.06 3.08 2.57
C ARG A 246 -16.01 1.58 2.73
N SER A 247 -15.49 1.08 3.85
CA SER A 247 -15.37 -0.35 4.10
C SER A 247 -16.76 -0.97 4.30
N ARG A 248 -17.15 -1.85 3.36
CA ARG A 248 -18.44 -2.54 3.32
C ARG A 248 -18.36 -3.83 4.14
N LEU A 249 -18.40 -3.71 5.47
CA LEU A 249 -18.36 -4.87 6.37
C LEU A 249 -19.56 -5.82 6.18
N ASP A 250 -20.69 -5.29 5.74
CA ASP A 250 -21.89 -6.06 5.41
C ASP A 250 -21.64 -7.13 4.34
N LEU A 251 -20.76 -6.87 3.38
CA LEU A 251 -20.40 -7.83 2.33
C LEU A 251 -19.58 -9.02 2.85
N LEU A 252 -18.86 -8.85 3.96
CA LEU A 252 -18.10 -9.94 4.57
C LEU A 252 -19.00 -10.98 5.23
N LEU A 253 -20.06 -10.53 5.88
CA LEU A 253 -20.98 -11.40 6.60
C LEU A 253 -21.79 -12.31 5.64
N GLY A 254 -21.98 -11.88 4.38
CA GLY A 254 -22.77 -12.61 3.38
C GLY A 254 -22.01 -13.66 2.57
N GLN A 255 -20.68 -13.68 2.55
CA GLN A 255 -19.91 -14.51 1.60
C GLN A 255 -19.07 -15.64 2.23
N GLY A 256 -19.12 -15.80 3.52
CA GLY A 256 -18.39 -16.86 4.24
C GLY A 256 -16.89 -16.57 4.45
N TRP A 257 -16.39 -16.96 5.61
CA TRP A 257 -15.01 -16.70 6.06
C TRP A 257 -13.94 -17.38 5.18
N THR A 258 -14.27 -18.50 4.55
CA THR A 258 -13.32 -19.26 3.71
C THR A 258 -12.83 -18.47 2.51
N ALA A 259 -13.67 -17.60 1.93
CA ALA A 259 -13.30 -16.76 0.79
C ALA A 259 -12.33 -15.62 1.19
N MET A 260 -12.22 -15.28 2.46
CA MET A 260 -11.29 -14.29 3.01
C MET A 260 -9.91 -14.87 3.34
N LEU A 261 -9.81 -16.19 3.49
CA LEU A 261 -8.55 -16.84 3.89
C LEU A 261 -7.36 -16.49 3.00
N PRO A 262 -7.46 -16.42 1.66
CA PRO A 262 -6.31 -16.02 0.82
C PRO A 262 -5.78 -14.63 1.14
N VAL A 263 -6.65 -13.66 1.45
CA VAL A 263 -6.24 -12.30 1.86
C VAL A 263 -5.58 -12.34 3.24
N MET A 264 -6.17 -13.06 4.19
CA MET A 264 -5.64 -13.16 5.56
C MET A 264 -4.26 -13.82 5.58
N LEU A 265 -4.10 -14.92 4.84
CA LEU A 265 -2.83 -15.64 4.75
C LEU A 265 -1.75 -14.83 4.03
N ALA A 266 -2.11 -14.12 2.96
CA ALA A 266 -1.20 -13.19 2.30
C ALA A 266 -0.79 -12.04 3.24
N THR A 267 -1.74 -11.51 4.04
CA THR A 267 -1.45 -10.48 5.06
C THR A 267 -0.49 -11.00 6.13
N LEU A 268 -0.73 -12.20 6.62
CA LEU A 268 0.17 -12.84 7.59
C LEU A 268 1.57 -13.06 6.99
N THR A 269 1.66 -13.49 5.74
CA THR A 269 2.93 -13.63 5.03
C THR A 269 3.66 -12.29 4.92
N ALA A 270 2.96 -11.22 4.53
CA ALA A 270 3.53 -9.88 4.44
C ALA A 270 4.04 -9.39 5.80
N PHE A 271 3.29 -9.65 6.87
CA PHE A 271 3.68 -9.31 8.24
C PHE A 271 4.93 -10.08 8.66
N ILE A 272 4.92 -11.43 8.56
CA ILE A 272 6.05 -12.27 8.99
C ILE A 272 7.31 -11.91 8.21
N ALA A 273 7.23 -11.80 6.88
CA ALA A 273 8.38 -11.44 6.06
C ALA A 273 8.94 -10.06 6.45
N SER A 274 8.07 -9.07 6.61
CA SER A 274 8.50 -7.71 6.96
C SER A 274 9.05 -7.61 8.38
N ALA A 275 8.44 -8.30 9.35
CA ALA A 275 8.91 -8.33 10.73
C ALA A 275 10.27 -9.05 10.83
N THR A 276 10.42 -10.19 10.15
CA THR A 276 11.70 -10.93 10.10
C THR A 276 12.79 -10.10 9.44
N PHE A 277 12.50 -9.43 8.33
CA PHE A 277 13.48 -8.58 7.66
C PHE A 277 13.86 -7.36 8.52
N ALA A 278 12.88 -6.74 9.18
CA ALA A 278 13.15 -5.64 10.11
C ALA A 278 14.06 -6.08 11.26
N TRP A 279 13.74 -7.23 11.87
CA TRP A 279 14.50 -7.75 13.01
C TRP A 279 15.91 -8.21 12.64
N ALA A 280 16.05 -8.89 11.51
CA ALA A 280 17.32 -9.54 11.14
C ALA A 280 18.34 -8.60 10.48
N PHE A 281 17.89 -7.50 9.84
CA PHE A 281 18.75 -6.74 8.94
C PHE A 281 18.72 -5.21 9.19
N LEU A 282 17.83 -4.69 10.02
CA LEU A 282 17.73 -3.26 10.34
C LEU A 282 17.92 -2.98 11.83
#